data_07676490667d140e721f7018b18b58df
#
_entry.id   07676490667d140e721f7018b18b58df
#
_cell.length_a   1.000
_cell.length_b   1.000
_cell.length_c   1.000
_cell.angle_alpha   90.00
_cell.angle_beta   90.00
_cell.angle_gamma   90.00
#
_symmetry.space_group_name_H-M   'P 1'
#
loop_
_entity.id
_entity.type
_entity.pdbx_description
1 polymer ?
#
loop_
_entity_poly.entity_id
_entity_poly.type
_entity_poly.pdbx_seq_one_letter_code
_entity_poly.pdbx_strand_id
1 'polypeptide(L)'
;MSVVGRAFGYANSFNWGARPANVYGIDLLEERIQRARELCPPGVTLTWDDASNLESGDGTFEIILQFTAFTSILDAEMKTKLANEMTRVSKSGGAILWYDFFVSNPSNPDVRGVTREEISQLFPGLSVYLKRVTLTPPLGRAVGPVAPSLYRFLSTCKLLCTHYLGFFRKP
;
A
#
# COMPACT_ATOMS: atom_id res chain seq x y z
N MET A 1 12.42 6.58 -1.68
CA MET A 1 11.31 5.67 -1.38
C MET A 1 10.09 6.50 -1.08
N SER A 2 8.99 6.28 -1.74
CA SER A 2 7.72 6.99 -1.49
C SER A 2 6.71 6.05 -0.88
N VAL A 3 5.90 6.54 0.05
CA VAL A 3 4.85 5.74 0.71
C VAL A 3 3.52 6.47 0.55
N VAL A 4 2.54 5.78 -0.02
CA VAL A 4 1.16 6.24 -0.13
C VAL A 4 0.31 5.40 0.83
N GLY A 5 -0.32 6.02 1.81
CA GLY A 5 -1.21 5.35 2.76
C GLY A 5 -0.72 5.35 4.21
N ARG A 6 -1.35 4.54 5.05
CA ARG A 6 -1.26 4.59 6.53
C ARG A 6 0.15 4.68 7.09
N ALA A 7 0.34 5.48 8.15
CA ALA A 7 1.59 5.74 8.86
C ALA A 7 2.41 4.48 9.25
N PHE A 8 1.80 3.32 9.34
CA PHE A 8 2.45 2.05 9.66
C PHE A 8 3.51 1.61 8.62
N GLY A 9 3.36 2.03 7.37
CA GLY A 9 4.34 1.74 6.31
C GLY A 9 5.68 2.43 6.51
N TYR A 10 5.68 3.63 7.09
CA TYR A 10 6.91 4.42 7.28
C TYR A 10 7.87 3.77 8.26
N ALA A 11 7.38 3.29 9.41
CA ALA A 11 8.19 2.69 10.46
C ALA A 11 8.97 1.44 9.97
N ASN A 12 8.37 0.63 9.10
CA ASN A 12 9.02 -0.56 8.56
C ASN A 12 10.14 -0.24 7.57
N SER A 13 10.09 0.90 6.88
CA SER A 13 11.12 1.32 5.93
C SER A 13 12.49 1.45 6.57
N PHE A 14 12.55 1.92 7.81
CA PHE A 14 13.81 2.10 8.54
C PHE A 14 14.44 0.77 8.92
N ASN A 15 13.63 -0.26 9.20
CA ASN A 15 14.12 -1.62 9.43
C ASN A 15 14.78 -2.23 8.18
N TRP A 16 14.48 -1.69 6.99
CA TRP A 16 15.10 -2.09 5.72
C TRP A 16 16.31 -1.22 5.35
N GLY A 17 16.76 -0.36 6.27
CA GLY A 17 17.95 0.48 6.08
C GLY A 17 17.70 1.78 5.33
N ALA A 18 16.44 2.21 5.15
CA ALA A 18 16.15 3.50 4.52
C ALA A 18 16.67 4.66 5.39
N ARG A 19 17.36 5.60 4.76
CA ARG A 19 17.75 6.86 5.42
C ARG A 19 16.55 7.78 5.50
N PRO A 20 16.27 8.45 6.65
CA PRO A 20 15.13 9.34 6.78
C PRO A 20 15.00 10.39 5.65
N ALA A 21 16.10 11.01 5.26
CA ALA A 21 16.14 12.01 4.19
C ALA A 21 15.73 11.45 2.80
N ASN A 22 15.69 10.14 2.62
CA ASN A 22 15.27 9.49 1.38
C ASN A 22 13.86 8.89 1.47
N VAL A 23 13.12 9.17 2.54
CA VAL A 23 11.75 8.66 2.76
C VAL A 23 10.77 9.81 2.58
N TYR A 24 9.80 9.59 1.72
CA TYR A 24 8.74 10.53 1.39
C TYR A 24 7.40 9.87 1.67
N GLY A 25 6.48 10.61 2.26
CA GLY A 25 5.13 10.11 2.53
C GLY A 25 4.09 11.14 2.16
N ILE A 26 2.97 10.64 1.64
CA ILE A 26 1.83 11.45 1.24
C ILE A 26 0.54 10.76 1.70
N ASP A 27 -0.41 11.52 2.21
CA ASP A 27 -1.76 11.08 2.54
C ASP A 27 -2.74 12.25 2.38
N LEU A 28 -3.96 11.97 1.95
CA LEU A 28 -5.05 12.94 1.84
C LEU A 28 -5.61 13.38 3.19
N LEU A 29 -5.34 12.64 4.26
CA LEU A 29 -5.85 12.93 5.60
C LEU A 29 -4.75 13.60 6.43
N GLU A 30 -4.96 14.87 6.75
CA GLU A 30 -4.03 15.66 7.55
C GLU A 30 -3.69 15.01 8.89
N GLU A 31 -4.68 14.43 9.58
CA GLU A 31 -4.50 13.73 10.85
C GLU A 31 -3.51 12.55 10.75
N ARG A 32 -3.48 11.87 9.60
CA ARG A 32 -2.52 10.79 9.35
C ARG A 32 -1.11 11.32 9.14
N ILE A 33 -0.96 12.44 8.46
CA ILE A 33 0.33 13.11 8.29
C ILE A 33 0.85 13.62 9.64
N GLN A 34 0.00 14.23 10.47
CA GLN A 34 0.37 14.65 11.82
C GLN A 34 0.82 13.45 12.67
N ARG A 35 0.05 12.37 12.64
CA ARG A 35 0.43 11.14 13.35
C ARG A 35 1.73 10.52 12.82
N ALA A 36 1.96 10.57 11.52
CA ALA A 36 3.21 10.10 10.92
C ALA A 36 4.41 10.94 11.38
N ARG A 37 4.26 12.27 11.51
CA ARG A 37 5.32 13.17 12.02
C ARG A 37 5.74 12.83 13.45
N GLU A 38 4.81 12.37 14.29
CA GLU A 38 5.12 11.93 15.67
C GLU A 38 5.89 10.60 15.70
N LEU A 39 5.68 9.74 14.70
CA LEU A 39 6.21 8.36 14.68
C LEU A 39 7.50 8.23 13.86
N CYS A 40 7.73 9.14 12.92
CA CYS A 40 8.90 9.08 12.04
C CYS A 40 10.09 9.84 12.63
N PRO A 41 11.31 9.36 12.38
CA PRO A 41 12.50 10.10 12.76
C PRO A 41 12.61 11.42 11.97
N PRO A 42 13.32 12.44 12.50
CA PRO A 42 13.59 13.67 11.77
C PRO A 42 14.25 13.42 10.41
N GLY A 43 13.87 14.23 9.42
CA GLY A 43 14.40 14.16 8.06
C GLY A 43 13.50 13.44 7.05
N VAL A 44 12.41 12.80 7.50
CA VAL A 44 11.38 12.27 6.59
C VAL A 44 10.54 13.40 6.04
N THR A 45 10.32 13.43 4.73
CA THR A 45 9.42 14.38 4.08
C THR A 45 7.99 13.84 4.09
N LEU A 46 7.08 14.56 4.76
CA LEU A 46 5.66 14.17 4.88
C LEU A 46 4.77 15.28 4.36
N THR A 47 3.99 14.99 3.33
CA THR A 47 3.14 15.94 2.63
C THR A 47 1.67 15.55 2.79
N TRP A 48 0.85 16.51 3.16
CA TRP A 48 -0.61 16.42 3.12
C TRP A 48 -1.06 16.90 1.75
N ASP A 49 -1.33 15.96 0.84
CA ASP A 49 -1.70 16.30 -0.54
C ASP A 49 -2.30 15.07 -1.26
N ASP A 50 -2.74 15.30 -2.50
CA ASP A 50 -3.29 14.28 -3.39
C ASP A 50 -2.18 13.55 -4.17
N ALA A 51 -2.02 12.25 -3.90
CA ALA A 51 -1.05 11.41 -4.58
C ALA A 51 -1.38 11.13 -6.07
N SER A 52 -2.54 11.56 -6.56
CA SER A 52 -2.88 11.47 -7.98
C SER A 52 -2.21 12.54 -8.86
N ASN A 53 -1.48 13.49 -8.23
CA ASN A 53 -0.72 14.54 -8.90
C ASN A 53 0.55 14.87 -8.08
N LEU A 54 1.57 14.03 -8.18
CA LEU A 54 2.80 14.17 -7.39
C LEU A 54 3.72 15.25 -7.98
N GLU A 55 4.24 16.13 -7.14
CA GLU A 55 5.26 17.11 -7.52
C GLU A 55 6.60 16.48 -7.90
N SER A 56 6.83 15.23 -7.50
CA SER A 56 8.06 14.49 -7.79
C SER A 56 8.21 14.23 -9.30
N GLY A 57 9.44 14.41 -9.81
CA GLY A 57 9.78 14.11 -11.21
C GLY A 57 9.69 12.63 -11.57
N ASP A 58 9.70 12.32 -12.86
CA ASP A 58 9.70 10.97 -13.39
C ASP A 58 10.89 10.16 -12.87
N GLY A 59 10.67 8.89 -12.55
CA GLY A 59 11.74 8.01 -12.12
C GLY A 59 12.49 8.45 -10.86
N THR A 60 11.82 9.09 -9.92
CA THR A 60 12.44 9.58 -8.68
C THR A 60 12.71 8.46 -7.68
N PHE A 61 11.79 7.49 -7.55
CA PHE A 61 11.80 6.52 -6.46
C PHE A 61 12.19 5.11 -6.92
N GLU A 62 13.09 4.47 -6.18
CA GLU A 62 13.43 3.05 -6.37
C GLU A 62 12.32 2.13 -5.86
N ILE A 63 11.68 2.52 -4.75
CA ILE A 63 10.63 1.72 -4.10
C ILE A 63 9.47 2.64 -3.77
N ILE A 64 8.28 2.24 -4.16
CA ILE A 64 7.02 2.87 -3.78
C ILE A 64 6.24 1.88 -2.93
N LEU A 65 5.69 2.36 -1.81
CA LEU A 65 4.87 1.56 -0.91
C LEU A 65 3.42 2.06 -0.97
N GLN A 66 2.47 1.17 -1.19
CA GLN A 66 1.04 1.46 -1.14
C GLN A 66 0.39 0.53 -0.09
N PHE A 67 -0.31 1.13 0.87
CA PHE A 67 -1.01 0.42 1.92
C PHE A 67 -2.47 0.87 2.02
N THR A 68 -3.41 0.02 1.60
CA THR A 68 -4.87 0.19 1.75
C THR A 68 -5.43 1.54 1.26
N ALA A 69 -4.83 2.12 0.23
CA ALA A 69 -5.31 3.36 -0.37
C ALA A 69 -6.37 3.08 -1.46
N PHE A 70 -6.11 2.13 -2.35
CA PHE A 70 -6.97 1.88 -3.51
C PHE A 70 -8.37 1.35 -3.15
N THR A 71 -8.50 0.58 -2.08
CA THR A 71 -9.83 0.15 -1.60
C THR A 71 -10.71 1.30 -1.12
N SER A 72 -10.13 2.41 -0.67
CA SER A 72 -10.86 3.61 -0.23
C SER A 72 -11.18 4.58 -1.36
N ILE A 73 -10.66 4.35 -2.57
CA ILE A 73 -10.95 5.14 -3.75
C ILE A 73 -12.03 4.40 -4.55
N LEU A 74 -13.26 4.94 -4.60
CA LEU A 74 -14.37 4.35 -5.34
C LEU A 74 -14.40 4.80 -6.80
N ASP A 75 -13.86 5.98 -7.08
CA ASP A 75 -13.76 6.56 -8.43
C ASP A 75 -12.66 5.88 -9.25
N ALA A 76 -13.03 5.34 -10.41
CA ALA A 76 -12.13 4.60 -11.28
C ALA A 76 -11.10 5.50 -11.98
N GLU A 77 -11.47 6.74 -12.29
CA GLU A 77 -10.57 7.70 -12.92
C GLU A 77 -9.46 8.13 -11.93
N MET A 78 -9.85 8.39 -10.68
CA MET A 78 -8.90 8.70 -9.61
C MET A 78 -7.93 7.55 -9.33
N LYS A 79 -8.41 6.30 -9.31
CA LYS A 79 -7.54 5.11 -9.22
C LYS A 79 -6.53 5.05 -10.35
N THR A 80 -6.98 5.31 -11.57
CA THR A 80 -6.12 5.30 -12.76
C THR A 80 -5.07 6.40 -12.69
N LYS A 81 -5.44 7.61 -12.30
CA LYS A 81 -4.50 8.72 -12.10
C LYS A 81 -3.43 8.38 -11.07
N LEU A 82 -3.84 7.87 -9.90
CA LEU A 82 -2.92 7.45 -8.84
C LEU A 82 -1.95 6.34 -9.31
N ALA A 83 -2.45 5.33 -10.01
CA ALA A 83 -1.62 4.25 -10.54
C ALA A 83 -0.61 4.74 -11.59
N ASN A 84 -1.04 5.67 -12.46
CA ASN A 84 -0.17 6.31 -13.44
C ASN A 84 0.93 7.13 -12.78
N GLU A 85 0.60 7.93 -11.76
CA GLU A 85 1.57 8.70 -10.99
C GLU A 85 2.58 7.80 -10.28
N MET A 86 2.13 6.75 -9.61
CA MET A 86 3.03 5.76 -8.99
C MET A 86 3.97 5.13 -10.03
N THR A 87 3.46 4.82 -11.21
CA THR A 87 4.26 4.26 -12.30
C THR A 87 5.23 5.31 -12.85
N ARG A 88 4.80 6.56 -13.04
CA ARG A 88 5.62 7.67 -13.55
C ARG A 88 6.82 7.94 -12.65
N VAL A 89 6.57 8.12 -11.35
CA VAL A 89 7.62 8.47 -10.39
C VAL A 89 8.50 7.27 -9.99
N SER A 90 8.13 6.03 -10.35
CA SER A 90 8.96 4.85 -10.15
C SER A 90 10.11 4.83 -11.16
N LYS A 91 11.33 4.57 -10.71
CA LYS A 91 12.50 4.36 -11.58
C LYS A 91 12.31 3.14 -12.48
N SER A 92 12.97 3.12 -13.64
CA SER A 92 13.20 1.89 -14.41
C SER A 92 13.96 0.89 -13.52
N GLY A 93 13.54 -0.37 -13.50
CA GLY A 93 14.02 -1.37 -12.55
C GLY A 93 13.51 -1.22 -11.12
N GLY A 94 12.78 -0.16 -10.80
CA GLY A 94 12.17 0.09 -9.50
C GLY A 94 10.98 -0.81 -9.21
N ALA A 95 10.49 -0.75 -7.99
CA ALA A 95 9.42 -1.61 -7.51
C ALA A 95 8.30 -0.83 -6.80
N ILE A 96 7.06 -1.29 -6.99
CA ILE A 96 5.90 -0.91 -6.20
C ILE A 96 5.54 -2.09 -5.29
N LEU A 97 5.53 -1.87 -3.98
CA LEU A 97 5.03 -2.80 -2.99
C LEU A 97 3.59 -2.47 -2.69
N TRP A 98 2.72 -3.43 -2.91
CA TRP A 98 1.28 -3.32 -2.77
C TRP A 98 0.78 -4.11 -1.57
N TYR A 99 -0.07 -3.49 -0.76
CA TYR A 99 -0.84 -4.19 0.26
C TYR A 99 -2.25 -3.61 0.33
N ASP A 100 -3.24 -4.39 -0.10
CA ASP A 100 -4.63 -3.95 -0.08
C ASP A 100 -5.61 -5.13 -0.07
N PHE A 101 -6.87 -4.86 0.27
CA PHE A 101 -7.94 -5.85 0.21
C PHE A 101 -8.30 -6.19 -1.24
N PHE A 102 -8.54 -7.46 -1.50
CA PHE A 102 -9.11 -7.90 -2.78
C PHE A 102 -10.59 -8.31 -2.66
N VAL A 103 -11.13 -8.32 -1.45
CA VAL A 103 -12.55 -8.55 -1.15
C VAL A 103 -13.19 -7.28 -0.62
N SER A 104 -14.40 -7.00 -1.06
CA SER A 104 -15.22 -5.91 -0.53
C SER A 104 -15.80 -6.30 0.83
N ASN A 105 -15.95 -5.32 1.73
CA ASN A 105 -16.67 -5.52 2.98
C ASN A 105 -18.16 -5.19 2.77
N PRO A 106 -19.07 -6.17 2.84
CA PRO A 106 -20.49 -5.91 2.62
C PRO A 106 -21.12 -4.92 3.61
N SER A 107 -20.51 -4.78 4.79
CA SER A 107 -20.97 -3.87 5.84
C SER A 107 -20.37 -2.46 5.75
N ASN A 108 -19.51 -2.20 4.76
CA ASN A 108 -18.90 -0.90 4.56
C ASN A 108 -18.89 -0.52 3.07
N PRO A 109 -19.84 0.31 2.63
CA PRO A 109 -19.94 0.73 1.23
C PRO A 109 -18.82 1.69 0.78
N ASP A 110 -18.08 2.30 1.73
CA ASP A 110 -17.02 3.26 1.44
C ASP A 110 -15.71 2.59 1.02
N VAL A 111 -15.69 1.25 0.96
CA VAL A 111 -14.51 0.50 0.52
C VAL A 111 -14.89 -0.60 -0.46
N ARG A 112 -14.10 -0.72 -1.53
CA ARG A 112 -14.25 -1.78 -2.54
C ARG A 112 -12.93 -2.51 -2.73
N GLY A 113 -12.96 -3.84 -2.62
CA GLY A 113 -11.79 -4.69 -2.87
C GLY A 113 -11.25 -4.51 -4.30
N VAL A 114 -9.94 -4.53 -4.44
CA VAL A 114 -9.26 -4.37 -5.74
C VAL A 114 -8.84 -5.76 -6.25
N THR A 115 -9.44 -6.19 -7.34
CA THR A 115 -9.18 -7.52 -7.89
C THR A 115 -7.85 -7.61 -8.64
N ARG A 116 -7.39 -8.83 -8.93
CA ARG A 116 -6.17 -9.05 -9.74
C ARG A 116 -6.31 -8.44 -11.13
N GLU A 117 -7.48 -8.57 -11.73
CA GLU A 117 -7.80 -8.06 -13.06
C GLU A 117 -7.74 -6.53 -13.06
N GLU A 118 -8.34 -5.89 -12.05
CA GLU A 118 -8.28 -4.44 -11.86
C GLU A 118 -6.84 -3.96 -11.67
N ILE A 119 -6.05 -4.64 -10.84
CA ILE A 119 -4.62 -4.33 -10.66
C ILE A 119 -3.85 -4.41 -11.99
N SER A 120 -4.11 -5.44 -12.81
CA SER A 120 -3.44 -5.61 -14.10
C SER A 120 -3.81 -4.50 -15.09
N GLN A 121 -5.04 -3.97 -15.01
CA GLN A 121 -5.49 -2.84 -15.83
C GLN A 121 -4.89 -1.50 -15.34
N LEU A 122 -4.75 -1.33 -14.02
CA LEU A 122 -4.19 -0.12 -13.43
C LEU A 122 -2.68 0.03 -13.67
N PHE A 123 -1.95 -1.10 -13.76
CA PHE A 123 -0.49 -1.11 -13.92
C PHE A 123 -0.06 -1.86 -15.20
N PRO A 124 -0.48 -1.37 -16.39
CA PRO A 124 -0.10 -1.99 -17.66
C PRO A 124 1.42 -1.91 -17.86
N GLY A 125 2.02 -2.98 -18.37
CA GLY A 125 3.45 -3.03 -18.64
C GLY A 125 4.37 -3.32 -17.43
N LEU A 126 3.83 -3.36 -16.21
CA LEU A 126 4.59 -3.81 -15.05
C LEU A 126 4.49 -5.34 -14.87
N SER A 127 5.59 -5.96 -14.43
CA SER A 127 5.55 -7.35 -13.99
C SER A 127 4.91 -7.44 -12.62
N VAL A 128 3.69 -7.99 -12.54
CA VAL A 128 2.87 -8.04 -11.31
C VAL A 128 2.92 -9.43 -10.68
N TYR A 129 3.46 -9.53 -9.47
CA TYR A 129 3.38 -10.70 -8.62
C TYR A 129 2.47 -10.44 -7.42
N LEU A 130 1.46 -11.29 -7.19
CA LEU A 130 0.48 -11.16 -6.11
C LEU A 130 0.41 -12.44 -5.27
N LYS A 131 0.43 -12.27 -3.95
CA LYS A 131 0.23 -13.33 -2.98
C LYS A 131 -0.92 -12.95 -2.04
N ARG A 132 -1.85 -13.88 -1.79
CA ARG A 132 -2.88 -13.69 -0.78
C ARG A 132 -2.27 -13.83 0.61
N VAL A 133 -2.55 -12.87 1.47
CA VAL A 133 -2.03 -12.80 2.83
C VAL A 133 -3.10 -12.24 3.76
N THR A 134 -2.83 -12.25 5.05
CA THR A 134 -3.66 -11.69 6.13
C THR A 134 -5.04 -12.31 6.20
N LEU A 135 -5.31 -13.02 7.28
CA LEU A 135 -6.63 -13.59 7.56
C LEU A 135 -7.72 -12.51 7.54
N THR A 136 -8.92 -12.92 7.17
CA THR A 136 -10.10 -12.05 7.29
C THR A 136 -10.15 -11.38 8.67
N PRO A 137 -10.44 -10.06 8.76
CA PRO A 137 -10.32 -9.31 10.00
C PRO A 137 -11.05 -9.89 11.21
N PRO A 138 -12.29 -10.42 11.09
CA PRO A 138 -12.95 -11.06 12.23
C PRO A 138 -12.16 -12.25 12.80
N LEU A 139 -11.68 -13.13 11.89
CA LEU A 139 -10.93 -14.31 12.28
C LEU A 139 -9.55 -13.94 12.83
N GLY A 140 -8.87 -12.99 12.19
CA GLY A 140 -7.56 -12.51 12.63
C GLY A 140 -7.60 -11.88 14.01
N ARG A 141 -8.65 -11.11 14.32
CA ARG A 141 -8.86 -10.50 15.65
C ARG A 141 -9.20 -11.51 16.71
N ALA A 142 -9.98 -12.54 16.38
CA ALA A 142 -10.35 -13.59 17.33
C ALA A 142 -9.16 -14.51 17.68
N VAL A 143 -8.36 -14.88 16.69
CA VAL A 143 -7.31 -15.91 16.85
C VAL A 143 -5.95 -15.29 17.19
N GLY A 144 -5.61 -14.14 16.63
CA GLY A 144 -4.27 -13.56 16.71
C GLY A 144 -3.75 -13.36 18.14
N PRO A 145 -4.54 -12.74 19.06
CA PRO A 145 -4.09 -12.50 20.44
C PRO A 145 -3.98 -13.76 21.30
N VAL A 146 -4.82 -14.78 21.04
CA VAL A 146 -4.98 -15.97 21.91
C VAL A 146 -4.16 -17.16 21.43
N ALA A 147 -3.96 -17.33 20.12
CA ALA A 147 -3.31 -18.48 19.52
C ALA A 147 -2.47 -18.12 18.28
N PRO A 148 -1.28 -17.51 18.45
CA PRO A 148 -0.43 -17.09 17.32
C PRO A 148 -0.04 -18.25 16.37
N SER A 149 0.14 -19.45 16.91
CA SER A 149 0.44 -20.64 16.10
C SER A 149 -0.73 -21.04 15.20
N LEU A 150 -1.96 -20.96 15.74
CA LEU A 150 -3.18 -21.21 14.97
C LEU A 150 -3.40 -20.12 13.90
N TYR A 151 -3.11 -18.85 14.22
CA TYR A 151 -3.12 -17.77 13.23
C TYR A 151 -2.19 -18.07 12.06
N ARG A 152 -0.94 -18.49 12.35
CA ARG A 152 0.04 -18.86 11.32
C ARG A 152 -0.46 -20.02 10.48
N PHE A 153 -1.00 -21.07 11.10
CA PHE A 153 -1.56 -22.21 10.42
C PHE A 153 -2.73 -21.80 9.51
N LEU A 154 -3.72 -21.09 10.02
CA LEU A 154 -4.87 -20.63 9.25
C LEU A 154 -4.48 -19.68 8.10
N SER A 155 -3.45 -18.86 8.26
CA SER A 155 -2.96 -17.95 7.21
C SER A 155 -2.29 -18.69 6.03
N THR A 156 -2.01 -19.98 6.16
CA THR A 156 -1.57 -20.80 5.01
C THR A 156 -2.74 -21.11 4.07
N CYS A 157 -3.97 -21.14 4.59
CA CYS A 157 -5.18 -21.32 3.80
C CYS A 157 -5.53 -20.03 3.06
N LYS A 158 -5.22 -19.97 1.76
CA LYS A 158 -5.41 -18.76 0.92
C LYS A 158 -6.86 -18.33 0.77
N LEU A 159 -7.83 -19.23 1.02
CA LEU A 159 -9.25 -18.92 0.99
C LEU A 159 -9.69 -18.07 2.18
N LEU A 160 -8.96 -18.12 3.30
CA LEU A 160 -9.23 -17.31 4.49
C LEU A 160 -8.53 -15.96 4.48
N CYS A 161 -7.71 -15.68 3.46
CA CYS A 161 -6.97 -14.44 3.33
C CYS A 161 -7.77 -13.43 2.51
N THR A 162 -7.67 -12.16 2.88
CA THR A 162 -8.44 -11.04 2.29
C THR A 162 -7.59 -9.95 1.66
N HIS A 163 -6.27 -10.00 1.80
CA HIS A 163 -5.38 -9.01 1.22
C HIS A 163 -4.46 -9.61 0.16
N TYR A 164 -4.13 -8.80 -0.84
CA TYR A 164 -2.96 -9.04 -1.68
C TYR A 164 -1.74 -8.34 -1.09
N LEU A 165 -0.65 -9.09 -0.96
CA LEU A 165 0.71 -8.55 -0.93
C LEU A 165 1.24 -8.66 -2.35
N GLY A 166 1.60 -7.53 -2.94
CA GLY A 166 2.05 -7.44 -4.32
C GLY A 166 3.46 -6.87 -4.44
N PHE A 167 4.16 -7.34 -5.44
CA PHE A 167 5.43 -6.79 -5.90
C PHE A 167 5.29 -6.53 -7.40
N PHE A 168 5.34 -5.25 -7.79
CA PHE A 168 5.24 -4.83 -9.18
C PHE A 168 6.58 -4.25 -9.59
N ARG A 169 7.15 -4.75 -10.68
CA ARG A 169 8.45 -4.30 -11.19
C ARG A 169 8.26 -3.53 -12.49
N LYS A 170 8.79 -2.32 -12.53
CA LYS A 170 8.89 -1.51 -13.75
C LYS A 170 10.08 -2.01 -14.56
N PRO A 171 9.90 -2.31 -15.85
CA PRO A 171 11.00 -2.72 -16.72
C PRO A 171 12.12 -1.69 -16.81
#